data_d46b67344ba1898d3b9245b2c579d3c0
#
_entry.id   d46b67344ba1898d3b9245b2c579d3c0
#
_cell.length_a   1.000
_cell.length_b   1.000
_cell.length_c   1.000
_cell.angle_alpha   90.00
_cell.angle_beta   90.00
_cell.angle_gamma   90.00
#
_symmetry.space_group_name_H-M   'P 1'
#
loop_
_entity.id
_entity.type
_entity.pdbx_description
1 polymer ?
#
loop_
_entity_poly.entity_id
_entity_poly.type
_entity_poly.pdbx_seq_one_letter_code
_entity_poly.pdbx_strand_id
1 'polypeptide(L)'
;MQNPTPKPQSAESKESIAQSKATSSKSPLESTIATKIESVAAESSASQSSVPKSTKAESPKPRAKKPCCPAPLKALVTILVAPFAFITKYFKACVFLLILLLIALNIETPKPSNTNLAKIYLNGAIIDSSSIYEQIKRIQSNPNIKGALLLINSPGGAVSASVEISDMIKDLSLKMPVVAYVQGMMASGGYYGGMYASKIIANRGALIGSIGVIFSGVDVADLMQKLGIKTQSITAGAYKEVGIPTRAWSAQERAFLENLIQEEYKMFIADVAAARGLNPKNYKQFAEGKIFSAKSALKLGLIDSIGSLDDAIAQLQDLAQVQEPIWLEKSKLDSYLEKFLDSSVQMLLNNLTHQLR
;
A
#
# COMPACT_ATOMS: atom_id res chain seq x y z
N MET A 1 -19.11 -29.85 -64.33
CA MET A 1 -18.25 -28.73 -64.76
C MET A 1 -17.42 -28.33 -63.56
N GLN A 2 -16.13 -28.65 -63.67
CA GLN A 2 -15.11 -28.47 -62.63
C GLN A 2 -14.60 -27.03 -62.66
N ASN A 3 -14.34 -26.46 -61.49
CA ASN A 3 -13.63 -25.21 -61.37
C ASN A 3 -12.44 -25.42 -60.41
N PRO A 4 -11.23 -25.00 -60.76
CA PRO A 4 -9.99 -25.43 -60.10
C PRO A 4 -9.59 -24.45 -58.99
N THR A 5 -8.95 -25.01 -57.98
CA THR A 5 -8.21 -24.38 -56.88
C THR A 5 -6.92 -23.73 -57.39
N PRO A 6 -6.46 -22.63 -56.83
CA PRO A 6 -5.10 -22.15 -56.96
C PRO A 6 -4.21 -22.59 -55.77
N LYS A 7 -2.99 -23.05 -56.14
CA LYS A 7 -1.87 -23.43 -55.29
C LYS A 7 -1.17 -22.22 -54.65
N PRO A 8 -0.42 -22.40 -53.53
CA PRO A 8 0.34 -21.34 -52.89
C PRO A 8 1.71 -21.13 -53.55
N GLN A 9 2.11 -19.87 -53.67
CA GLN A 9 3.46 -19.50 -54.02
C GLN A 9 4.31 -19.23 -52.77
N SER A 10 5.39 -19.96 -52.67
CA SER A 10 6.54 -19.71 -51.83
C SER A 10 7.45 -18.66 -52.48
N ALA A 11 7.94 -17.71 -51.73
CA ALA A 11 9.18 -17.01 -52.07
C ALA A 11 9.90 -16.58 -50.80
N GLU A 12 11.06 -17.15 -50.69
CA GLU A 12 12.19 -16.77 -49.82
C GLU A 12 12.63 -15.33 -50.06
N SER A 13 13.04 -14.65 -49.03
CA SER A 13 14.14 -13.72 -49.13
C SER A 13 14.91 -13.63 -47.81
N LYS A 14 16.15 -13.93 -47.93
CA LYS A 14 17.22 -14.03 -46.93
C LYS A 14 17.71 -12.68 -46.46
N GLU A 15 18.13 -12.69 -45.20
CA GLU A 15 19.30 -12.03 -44.60
C GLU A 15 19.69 -10.60 -45.00
N SER A 16 19.71 -9.71 -44.02
CA SER A 16 20.97 -9.00 -43.72
C SER A 16 20.98 -8.52 -42.26
N ILE A 17 21.84 -9.18 -41.50
CA ILE A 17 22.28 -8.75 -40.15
C ILE A 17 23.35 -7.67 -40.40
N ALA A 18 23.08 -6.45 -39.93
CA ALA A 18 24.09 -5.43 -39.78
C ALA A 18 24.26 -5.09 -38.29
N GLN A 19 25.39 -5.51 -37.77
CA GLN A 19 25.93 -5.11 -36.46
C GLN A 19 26.17 -3.60 -36.45
N SER A 20 25.56 -2.90 -35.51
CA SER A 20 25.91 -1.52 -35.16
C SER A 20 26.46 -1.51 -33.73
N LYS A 21 27.74 -1.21 -33.63
CA LYS A 21 28.51 -1.00 -32.40
C LYS A 21 27.91 0.14 -31.60
N ALA A 22 27.62 -0.14 -30.33
CA ALA A 22 27.30 0.85 -29.34
C ALA A 22 28.54 1.68 -28.99
N THR A 23 28.55 2.95 -29.34
CA THR A 23 29.41 3.97 -28.78
C THR A 23 28.64 4.73 -27.73
N SER A 24 29.01 4.51 -26.45
CA SER A 24 28.53 5.24 -25.29
C SER A 24 29.06 6.69 -25.37
N SER A 25 28.19 7.66 -25.63
CA SER A 25 28.45 9.07 -25.38
C SER A 25 27.74 9.51 -24.10
N LYS A 26 28.52 9.79 -23.06
CA LYS A 26 28.04 10.40 -21.82
C LYS A 26 27.50 11.80 -22.12
N SER A 27 26.34 12.12 -21.60
CA SER A 27 25.70 13.44 -21.75
C SER A 27 26.38 14.50 -20.86
N PRO A 28 26.37 15.78 -21.29
CA PRO A 28 27.07 16.89 -20.60
C PRO A 28 26.48 17.32 -19.25
N LEU A 29 25.41 16.67 -18.77
CA LEU A 29 24.72 17.06 -17.53
C LEU A 29 25.35 16.47 -16.24
N GLU A 30 26.19 15.45 -16.34
CA GLU A 30 26.84 14.86 -15.15
C GLU A 30 28.10 15.63 -14.70
N SER A 31 28.71 16.45 -15.55
CA SER A 31 29.90 17.23 -15.20
C SER A 31 29.61 18.50 -14.38
N THR A 32 28.35 18.99 -14.37
CA THR A 32 28.00 20.25 -13.68
C THR A 32 27.62 20.04 -12.21
N ILE A 33 27.25 18.82 -11.83
CA ILE A 33 26.86 18.51 -10.43
C ILE A 33 28.08 18.16 -9.58
N ALA A 34 29.11 17.56 -10.14
CA ALA A 34 30.33 17.23 -9.39
C ALA A 34 31.16 18.44 -8.99
N THR A 35 31.14 19.51 -9.79
CA THR A 35 31.97 20.72 -9.53
C THR A 35 31.33 21.67 -8.48
N LYS A 36 30.05 21.49 -8.14
CA LYS A 36 29.36 22.36 -7.18
C LYS A 36 29.36 21.83 -5.74
N ILE A 37 29.80 20.60 -5.53
CA ILE A 37 29.92 20.00 -4.19
C ILE A 37 31.32 20.25 -3.59
N GLU A 38 32.35 20.45 -4.39
CA GLU A 38 33.71 20.74 -3.89
C GLU A 38 33.94 22.23 -3.48
N SER A 39 33.11 23.16 -3.92
CA SER A 39 33.27 24.59 -3.60
C SER A 39 32.64 25.02 -2.26
N VAL A 40 31.91 24.16 -1.57
CA VAL A 40 31.27 24.47 -0.26
C VAL A 40 32.08 23.93 0.93
N ALA A 41 33.09 23.11 0.70
CA ALA A 41 33.92 22.52 1.76
C ALA A 41 35.24 23.34 2.06
N ALA A 42 35.51 24.42 1.33
CA ALA A 42 36.78 25.13 1.42
C ALA A 42 36.76 26.48 2.17
N GLU A 43 35.62 26.91 2.70
CA GLU A 43 35.53 28.26 3.36
C GLU A 43 35.35 28.25 4.89
N SER A 44 35.71 27.15 5.56
CA SER A 44 35.56 27.06 7.03
C SER A 44 36.87 26.85 7.79
N SER A 45 38.01 27.36 7.31
CA SER A 45 39.24 27.29 8.09
C SER A 45 40.21 28.46 7.79
N ALA A 46 39.88 29.66 8.23
CA ALA A 46 40.90 30.74 8.42
C ALA A 46 40.31 31.88 9.23
N SER A 47 40.49 31.85 10.56
CA SER A 47 40.73 33.07 11.35
C SER A 47 41.25 32.67 12.74
N GLN A 48 42.59 32.53 12.85
CA GLN A 48 43.29 32.65 14.11
C GLN A 48 43.84 34.09 14.16
N SER A 49 43.33 34.86 15.10
CA SER A 49 43.98 36.13 15.47
C SER A 49 44.61 36.00 16.85
N SER A 50 45.86 36.35 16.85
CA SER A 50 46.84 36.51 17.94
C SER A 50 46.39 37.43 19.09
N VAL A 51 46.63 37.00 20.32
CA VAL A 51 46.57 37.81 21.54
C VAL A 51 47.96 37.92 22.15
N PRO A 52 48.43 39.14 22.57
CA PRO A 52 49.78 39.35 23.09
C PRO A 52 49.89 38.96 24.55
N LYS A 53 51.09 38.50 24.89
CA LYS A 53 51.59 38.26 26.26
C LYS A 53 51.63 39.53 27.07
N SER A 54 51.12 39.50 28.31
CA SER A 54 51.45 40.44 29.34
C SER A 54 51.88 39.71 30.60
N THR A 55 52.84 40.29 31.22
CA THR A 55 53.81 39.92 32.27
C THR A 55 53.20 39.70 33.66
N LYS A 56 53.95 38.85 34.41
CA LYS A 56 53.93 38.52 35.84
C LYS A 56 53.54 39.63 36.79
N ALA A 57 52.74 39.25 37.82
CA ALA A 57 52.93 39.76 39.22
C ALA A 57 52.68 38.62 40.17
N GLU A 58 53.64 38.29 40.96
CA GLU A 58 53.69 37.34 42.06
C GLU A 58 53.04 37.98 43.30
N SER A 59 52.13 37.24 43.99
CA SER A 59 51.72 37.59 45.35
C SER A 59 51.32 36.32 46.14
N PRO A 60 51.31 36.31 47.47
CA PRO A 60 51.86 35.23 48.28
C PRO A 60 50.78 34.18 48.68
N LYS A 61 51.26 32.95 48.91
CA LYS A 61 50.51 31.81 49.39
C LYS A 61 49.83 32.03 50.75
N PRO A 62 48.55 31.77 50.90
CA PRO A 62 47.95 31.57 52.23
C PRO A 62 48.09 30.08 52.67
N ARG A 63 48.47 29.93 53.92
CA ARG A 63 48.68 28.75 54.69
C ARG A 63 47.43 27.86 54.71
N ALA A 64 47.58 26.56 54.34
CA ALA A 64 46.54 25.54 54.40
C ALA A 64 46.06 25.27 55.83
N LYS A 65 44.80 25.56 56.09
CA LYS A 65 44.07 24.96 57.22
C LYS A 65 43.55 23.55 56.80
N LYS A 66 44.04 22.51 57.48
CA LYS A 66 43.56 21.15 57.33
C LYS A 66 42.09 21.08 57.77
N PRO A 67 41.15 20.61 56.95
CA PRO A 67 39.83 20.27 57.44
C PRO A 67 39.88 18.89 58.06
N CYS A 68 39.56 18.83 59.36
CA CYS A 68 39.36 17.65 60.14
C CYS A 68 37.92 17.15 59.80
N CYS A 69 37.80 16.15 58.92
CA CYS A 69 36.59 15.37 58.77
C CYS A 69 36.95 13.90 58.56
N PRO A 70 36.31 12.96 59.24
CA PRO A 70 36.66 11.54 59.20
C PRO A 70 36.42 10.94 57.80
N ALA A 71 37.45 10.25 57.31
CA ALA A 71 37.52 9.65 55.98
C ALA A 71 36.37 8.69 55.57
N PRO A 72 35.68 7.99 56.48
CA PRO A 72 34.63 7.03 56.06
C PRO A 72 33.35 7.68 55.54
N LEU A 73 33.01 8.89 56.03
CA LEU A 73 31.75 9.55 55.62
C LEU A 73 31.80 10.08 54.18
N LYS A 74 32.99 10.53 53.70
CA LYS A 74 33.17 10.98 52.31
C LYS A 74 33.07 9.84 51.30
N ALA A 75 33.58 8.65 51.66
CA ALA A 75 33.50 7.45 50.80
C ALA A 75 32.05 7.00 50.64
N LEU A 76 31.26 7.04 51.71
CA LEU A 76 29.86 6.65 51.68
C LEU A 76 28.98 7.59 50.82
N VAL A 77 29.21 8.91 50.96
CA VAL A 77 28.54 9.94 50.17
C VAL A 77 28.92 9.83 48.69
N THR A 78 30.17 9.54 48.35
CA THR A 78 30.64 9.38 46.98
C THR A 78 30.00 8.16 46.32
N ILE A 79 29.85 7.02 47.05
CA ILE A 79 29.19 5.81 46.51
C ILE A 79 27.70 6.06 46.24
N LEU A 80 27.02 6.87 47.06
CA LEU A 80 25.60 7.17 46.90
C LEU A 80 25.34 8.24 45.79
N VAL A 81 26.26 9.19 45.63
CA VAL A 81 26.06 10.29 44.64
C VAL A 81 26.65 9.97 43.27
N ALA A 82 27.63 9.08 43.16
CA ALA A 82 28.28 8.73 41.90
C ALA A 82 27.28 8.23 40.82
N PRO A 83 26.30 7.36 41.12
CA PRO A 83 25.30 6.91 40.11
C PRO A 83 24.42 8.09 39.66
N PHE A 84 24.04 9.01 40.54
CA PHE A 84 23.25 10.18 40.17
C PHE A 84 24.04 11.16 39.28
N ALA A 85 25.30 11.39 39.57
CA ALA A 85 26.19 12.22 38.76
C ALA A 85 26.44 11.58 37.37
N PHE A 86 26.54 10.25 37.32
CA PHE A 86 26.67 9.51 36.06
C PHE A 86 25.41 9.64 35.21
N ILE A 87 24.23 9.44 35.80
CA ILE A 87 22.94 9.55 35.10
C ILE A 87 22.71 10.96 34.55
N THR A 88 23.01 12.02 35.37
CA THR A 88 22.84 13.41 34.92
C THR A 88 23.81 13.79 33.81
N LYS A 89 25.06 13.32 33.87
CA LYS A 89 26.08 13.58 32.85
C LYS A 89 25.79 12.86 31.53
N TYR A 90 25.25 11.64 31.61
CA TYR A 90 24.99 10.79 30.44
C TYR A 90 23.49 10.58 30.20
N PHE A 91 22.65 11.49 30.71
CA PHE A 91 21.18 11.36 30.65
C PHE A 91 20.65 10.97 29.26
N LYS A 92 21.11 11.68 28.20
CA LYS A 92 20.70 11.38 26.84
C LYS A 92 21.09 9.97 26.38
N ALA A 93 22.30 9.54 26.74
CA ALA A 93 22.77 8.17 26.43
C ALA A 93 22.02 7.10 27.23
N CYS A 94 21.73 7.35 28.52
CA CYS A 94 20.94 6.46 29.34
C CYS A 94 19.49 6.33 28.84
N VAL A 95 18.87 7.44 28.43
CA VAL A 95 17.52 7.43 27.82
C VAL A 95 17.54 6.68 26.48
N PHE A 96 18.55 6.91 25.66
CA PHE A 96 18.68 6.20 24.37
C PHE A 96 18.86 4.68 24.59
N LEU A 97 19.73 4.26 25.51
CA LEU A 97 19.93 2.86 25.88
C LEU A 97 18.67 2.23 26.52
N LEU A 98 17.93 3.00 27.33
CA LEU A 98 16.65 2.54 27.86
C LEU A 98 15.62 2.32 26.76
N ILE A 99 15.56 3.24 25.80
CA ILE A 99 14.68 3.07 24.64
C ILE A 99 15.09 1.84 23.81
N LEU A 100 16.39 1.65 23.55
CA LEU A 100 16.89 0.47 22.85
C LEU A 100 16.58 -0.83 23.63
N LEU A 101 16.75 -0.80 24.95
CA LEU A 101 16.43 -1.93 25.81
C LEU A 101 14.92 -2.23 25.78
N LEU A 102 14.06 -1.22 25.87
CA LEU A 102 12.61 -1.37 25.75
C LEU A 102 12.21 -1.91 24.38
N ILE A 103 12.86 -1.45 23.32
CA ILE A 103 12.66 -2.01 21.97
C ILE A 103 13.11 -3.47 21.95
N ALA A 104 14.29 -3.79 22.44
CA ALA A 104 14.83 -5.15 22.47
C ALA A 104 13.97 -6.12 23.30
N LEU A 105 13.46 -5.67 24.44
CA LEU A 105 12.54 -6.45 25.29
C LEU A 105 11.16 -6.67 24.66
N ASN A 106 10.76 -5.79 23.72
CA ASN A 106 9.51 -5.94 22.95
C ASN A 106 9.71 -6.67 21.61
N ILE A 107 10.94 -6.99 21.22
CA ILE A 107 11.20 -7.91 20.10
C ILE A 107 10.92 -9.33 20.61
N GLU A 108 9.64 -9.68 20.64
CA GLU A 108 9.27 -11.08 20.82
C GLU A 108 9.81 -11.85 19.61
N THR A 109 10.74 -12.79 19.84
CA THR A 109 11.04 -13.81 18.83
C THR A 109 9.70 -14.46 18.48
N PRO A 110 9.36 -14.58 17.19
CA PRO A 110 8.10 -15.20 16.80
C PRO A 110 8.13 -16.62 17.34
N LYS A 111 7.37 -16.89 18.42
CA LYS A 111 7.06 -18.25 18.83
C LYS A 111 6.41 -18.91 17.61
N PRO A 112 6.77 -20.16 17.26
CA PRO A 112 6.02 -20.91 16.27
C PRO A 112 4.56 -20.91 16.74
N SER A 113 3.76 -20.04 16.14
CA SER A 113 2.36 -19.95 16.50
C SER A 113 1.70 -21.18 15.91
N ASN A 114 0.97 -21.94 16.71
CA ASN A 114 0.11 -23.03 16.23
C ASN A 114 -1.06 -22.49 15.38
N THR A 115 -0.88 -21.30 14.78
CA THR A 115 -1.89 -20.67 13.95
C THR A 115 -2.19 -21.52 12.73
N ASN A 116 -3.47 -21.75 12.47
CA ASN A 116 -3.92 -22.61 11.40
C ASN A 116 -4.86 -21.94 10.40
N LEU A 117 -5.40 -20.76 10.73
CA LEU A 117 -6.21 -19.92 9.84
C LEU A 117 -5.68 -18.49 9.82
N ALA A 118 -5.93 -17.80 8.71
CA ALA A 118 -5.56 -16.40 8.55
C ALA A 118 -6.75 -15.53 8.10
N LYS A 119 -6.64 -14.22 8.34
CA LYS A 119 -7.59 -13.22 7.84
C LYS A 119 -6.89 -12.33 6.84
N ILE A 120 -7.58 -12.02 5.75
CA ILE A 120 -7.20 -11.04 4.73
C ILE A 120 -8.26 -9.95 4.73
N TYR A 121 -7.85 -8.70 4.71
CA TYR A 121 -8.76 -7.55 4.79
C TYR A 121 -8.71 -6.76 3.49
N LEU A 122 -9.81 -6.76 2.74
CA LEU A 122 -10.01 -5.93 1.54
C LEU A 122 -11.05 -4.85 1.86
N ASN A 123 -10.59 -3.76 2.47
CA ASN A 123 -11.44 -2.69 2.97
C ASN A 123 -11.18 -1.36 2.25
N GLY A 124 -12.24 -0.57 2.06
CA GLY A 124 -12.16 0.77 1.48
C GLY A 124 -11.86 0.77 -0.01
N ALA A 125 -11.47 1.95 -0.54
CA ALA A 125 -11.12 2.12 -1.94
C ALA A 125 -9.79 1.43 -2.26
N ILE A 126 -9.75 0.72 -3.37
CA ILE A 126 -8.55 0.03 -3.86
C ILE A 126 -7.71 1.03 -4.66
N ILE A 127 -6.60 1.46 -4.09
CA ILE A 127 -5.64 2.37 -4.73
C ILE A 127 -4.48 1.56 -5.31
N ASP A 128 -3.97 0.59 -4.55
CA ASP A 128 -2.90 -0.33 -4.92
C ASP A 128 -3.15 -1.72 -4.31
N SER A 129 -2.33 -2.69 -4.69
CA SER A 129 -2.42 -4.08 -4.26
C SER A 129 -1.50 -4.43 -3.08
N SER A 130 -0.62 -3.50 -2.66
CA SER A 130 0.51 -3.76 -1.74
C SER A 130 0.07 -4.36 -0.41
N SER A 131 -1.02 -3.81 0.18
CA SER A 131 -1.53 -4.30 1.45
C SER A 131 -1.97 -5.77 1.38
N ILE A 132 -2.65 -6.17 0.30
CA ILE A 132 -3.09 -7.56 0.09
C ILE A 132 -1.90 -8.47 -0.17
N TYR A 133 -0.93 -8.01 -0.97
CA TYR A 133 0.30 -8.73 -1.25
C TYR A 133 1.05 -9.09 0.04
N GLU A 134 1.26 -8.13 0.94
CA GLU A 134 1.93 -8.37 2.22
C GLU A 134 1.15 -9.33 3.13
N GLN A 135 -0.18 -9.21 3.18
CA GLN A 135 -1.02 -10.14 3.92
C GLN A 135 -0.89 -11.56 3.37
N ILE A 136 -0.94 -11.75 2.06
CA ILE A 136 -0.80 -13.06 1.41
C ILE A 136 0.61 -13.62 1.61
N LYS A 137 1.66 -12.81 1.48
CA LYS A 137 3.04 -13.22 1.76
C LYS A 137 3.22 -13.76 3.18
N ARG A 138 2.65 -13.08 4.17
CA ARG A 138 2.68 -13.55 5.57
C ARG A 138 1.96 -14.89 5.73
N ILE A 139 0.85 -15.10 5.04
CA ILE A 139 0.12 -16.38 5.05
C ILE A 139 0.98 -17.48 4.44
N GLN A 140 1.55 -17.23 3.27
CA GLN A 140 2.38 -18.20 2.55
C GLN A 140 3.70 -18.52 3.26
N SER A 141 4.22 -17.61 4.10
CA SER A 141 5.43 -17.86 4.90
C SER A 141 5.19 -18.78 6.10
N ASN A 142 3.94 -19.05 6.47
CA ASN A 142 3.58 -19.93 7.57
C ASN A 142 2.95 -21.23 7.06
N PRO A 143 3.68 -22.36 7.03
CA PRO A 143 3.21 -23.61 6.48
C PRO A 143 2.06 -24.25 7.28
N ASN A 144 1.78 -23.77 8.50
CA ASN A 144 0.70 -24.27 9.34
C ASN A 144 -0.67 -23.70 8.94
N ILE A 145 -0.73 -22.63 8.14
CA ILE A 145 -2.00 -22.05 7.71
C ILE A 145 -2.67 -22.95 6.68
N LYS A 146 -3.87 -23.38 7.01
CA LYS A 146 -4.69 -24.30 6.21
C LYS A 146 -5.81 -23.63 5.43
N GLY A 147 -6.11 -22.36 5.73
CA GLY A 147 -7.16 -21.61 5.04
C GLY A 147 -7.17 -20.15 5.40
N ALA A 148 -7.81 -19.33 4.57
CA ALA A 148 -7.90 -17.89 4.73
C ALA A 148 -9.34 -17.38 4.66
N LEU A 149 -9.70 -16.48 5.57
CA LEU A 149 -10.94 -15.72 5.56
C LEU A 149 -10.68 -14.35 4.93
N LEU A 150 -11.25 -14.11 3.75
CA LEU A 150 -11.18 -12.82 3.06
C LEU A 150 -12.36 -11.95 3.48
N LEU A 151 -12.11 -10.95 4.30
CA LEU A 151 -13.10 -9.98 4.77
C LEU A 151 -13.18 -8.82 3.79
N ILE A 152 -14.36 -8.62 3.18
CA ILE A 152 -14.55 -7.64 2.11
C ILE A 152 -15.55 -6.56 2.56
N ASN A 153 -15.11 -5.31 2.47
CA ASN A 153 -15.94 -4.12 2.56
C ASN A 153 -15.36 -3.02 1.67
N SER A 154 -15.50 -3.18 0.35
CA SER A 154 -14.84 -2.33 -0.64
C SER A 154 -15.79 -1.91 -1.78
N PRO A 155 -15.82 -0.60 -2.12
CA PRO A 155 -16.52 -0.09 -3.30
C PRO A 155 -15.77 -0.36 -4.61
N GLY A 156 -14.55 -0.88 -4.56
CA GLY A 156 -13.64 -1.01 -5.68
C GLY A 156 -12.61 0.11 -5.76
N GLY A 157 -12.03 0.32 -6.93
CA GLY A 157 -10.97 1.32 -7.14
C GLY A 157 -10.22 1.12 -8.45
N ALA A 158 -8.89 1.27 -8.41
CA ALA A 158 -8.02 1.14 -9.58
C ALA A 158 -8.13 -0.25 -10.22
N VAL A 159 -8.32 -0.29 -11.54
CA VAL A 159 -8.52 -1.54 -12.29
C VAL A 159 -7.31 -2.46 -12.15
N SER A 160 -6.10 -1.95 -12.42
CA SER A 160 -4.87 -2.74 -12.35
C SER A 160 -4.64 -3.39 -10.97
N ALA A 161 -4.83 -2.61 -9.89
CA ALA A 161 -4.70 -3.13 -8.54
C ALA A 161 -5.77 -4.21 -8.22
N SER A 162 -6.99 -4.03 -8.72
CA SER A 162 -8.08 -4.99 -8.53
C SER A 162 -7.83 -6.30 -9.26
N VAL A 163 -7.29 -6.25 -10.47
CA VAL A 163 -6.85 -7.42 -11.25
C VAL A 163 -5.75 -8.16 -10.52
N GLU A 164 -4.72 -7.45 -10.08
CA GLU A 164 -3.58 -8.05 -9.36
C GLU A 164 -4.04 -8.72 -8.05
N ILE A 165 -4.93 -8.09 -7.29
CA ILE A 165 -5.54 -8.69 -6.10
C ILE A 165 -6.29 -9.97 -6.48
N SER A 166 -7.06 -9.93 -7.56
CA SER A 166 -7.82 -11.07 -8.05
C SER A 166 -6.91 -12.27 -8.37
N ASP A 167 -5.82 -12.03 -9.08
CA ASP A 167 -4.85 -13.06 -9.43
C ASP A 167 -4.19 -13.65 -8.18
N MET A 168 -3.81 -12.80 -7.21
CA MET A 168 -3.26 -13.25 -5.92
C MET A 168 -4.25 -14.12 -5.13
N ILE A 169 -5.52 -13.73 -5.07
CA ILE A 169 -6.57 -14.52 -4.39
C ILE A 169 -6.83 -15.83 -5.13
N LYS A 170 -6.86 -15.81 -6.47
CA LYS A 170 -6.97 -17.00 -7.29
C LYS A 170 -5.84 -17.98 -7.01
N ASP A 171 -4.59 -17.52 -7.05
CA ASP A 171 -3.41 -18.34 -6.76
C ASP A 171 -3.41 -18.89 -5.34
N LEU A 172 -3.90 -18.12 -4.36
CA LEU A 172 -4.05 -18.57 -2.99
C LEU A 172 -5.16 -19.65 -2.87
N SER A 173 -6.29 -19.45 -3.55
CA SER A 173 -7.42 -20.37 -3.53
C SER A 173 -7.12 -21.74 -4.17
N LEU A 174 -6.13 -21.81 -5.06
CA LEU A 174 -5.60 -23.07 -5.61
C LEU A 174 -4.75 -23.85 -4.61
N LYS A 175 -4.19 -23.19 -3.60
CA LYS A 175 -3.28 -23.79 -2.59
C LYS A 175 -4.01 -24.16 -1.29
N MET A 176 -5.00 -23.37 -0.91
CA MET A 176 -5.79 -23.57 0.31
C MET A 176 -7.18 -22.94 0.16
N PRO A 177 -8.19 -23.40 0.92
CA PRO A 177 -9.51 -22.78 0.91
C PRO A 177 -9.45 -21.29 1.28
N VAL A 178 -10.07 -20.44 0.47
CA VAL A 178 -10.30 -19.03 0.73
C VAL A 178 -11.80 -18.78 0.78
N VAL A 179 -12.34 -18.44 1.94
CA VAL A 179 -13.74 -18.06 2.09
C VAL A 179 -13.83 -16.54 2.18
N ALA A 180 -14.56 -15.93 1.26
CA ALA A 180 -14.86 -14.51 1.30
C ALA A 180 -16.12 -14.23 2.12
N TYR A 181 -16.05 -13.30 3.06
CA TYR A 181 -17.19 -12.76 3.77
C TYR A 181 -17.39 -11.29 3.43
N VAL A 182 -18.55 -10.99 2.83
CA VAL A 182 -18.92 -9.62 2.47
C VAL A 182 -19.63 -8.97 3.64
N GLN A 183 -18.94 -8.03 4.30
CA GLN A 183 -19.45 -7.35 5.49
C GLN A 183 -20.52 -6.30 5.15
N GLY A 184 -20.26 -5.45 4.15
CA GLY A 184 -21.14 -4.38 3.71
C GLY A 184 -21.18 -4.22 2.20
N MET A 185 -20.03 -4.16 1.55
CA MET A 185 -19.95 -3.92 0.11
C MET A 185 -18.86 -4.77 -0.53
N MET A 186 -19.17 -5.37 -1.68
CA MET A 186 -18.27 -6.05 -2.59
C MET A 186 -18.62 -5.61 -4.00
N ALA A 187 -18.13 -4.43 -4.40
CA ALA A 187 -18.55 -3.76 -5.62
C ALA A 187 -17.35 -3.41 -6.51
N SER A 188 -17.55 -3.42 -7.85
CA SER A 188 -16.55 -3.05 -8.84
C SER A 188 -15.23 -3.81 -8.61
N GLY A 189 -14.09 -3.12 -8.47
CA GLY A 189 -12.81 -3.73 -8.12
C GLY A 189 -12.83 -4.58 -6.84
N GLY A 190 -13.71 -4.28 -5.87
CA GLY A 190 -13.90 -5.11 -4.68
C GLY A 190 -14.52 -6.48 -5.01
N TYR A 191 -15.42 -6.53 -6.00
CA TYR A 191 -15.94 -7.78 -6.54
C TYR A 191 -14.86 -8.52 -7.34
N TYR A 192 -14.12 -7.76 -8.16
CA TYR A 192 -13.03 -8.33 -8.95
C TYR A 192 -12.00 -9.02 -8.04
N GLY A 193 -11.53 -8.33 -6.99
CA GLY A 193 -10.51 -8.86 -6.09
C GLY A 193 -10.93 -10.10 -5.29
N GLY A 194 -12.23 -10.32 -5.07
CA GLY A 194 -12.71 -11.45 -4.27
C GLY A 194 -13.43 -12.57 -5.04
N MET A 195 -13.67 -12.41 -6.35
CA MET A 195 -14.53 -13.32 -7.11
C MET A 195 -14.01 -14.77 -7.23
N TYR A 196 -12.69 -14.96 -7.09
CA TYR A 196 -12.05 -16.28 -7.12
C TYR A 196 -11.95 -16.97 -5.75
N ALA A 197 -12.53 -16.39 -4.70
CA ALA A 197 -12.65 -17.11 -3.43
C ALA A 197 -13.39 -18.43 -3.61
N SER A 198 -12.99 -19.49 -2.88
CA SER A 198 -13.58 -20.82 -2.92
C SER A 198 -15.08 -20.80 -2.58
N LYS A 199 -15.48 -19.89 -1.69
CA LYS A 199 -16.86 -19.55 -1.35
C LYS A 199 -16.99 -18.07 -1.06
N ILE A 200 -18.11 -17.47 -1.45
CA ILE A 200 -18.48 -16.09 -1.17
C ILE A 200 -19.77 -16.08 -0.37
N ILE A 201 -19.68 -15.67 0.88
CA ILE A 201 -20.80 -15.55 1.81
C ILE A 201 -21.03 -14.07 2.08
N ALA A 202 -22.26 -13.60 1.93
CA ALA A 202 -22.55 -12.18 2.13
C ALA A 202 -23.51 -11.95 3.29
N ASN A 203 -23.24 -10.89 4.06
CA ASN A 203 -24.23 -10.34 4.97
C ASN A 203 -25.53 -10.03 4.20
N ARG A 204 -26.68 -10.30 4.80
CA ARG A 204 -28.01 -10.09 4.17
C ARG A 204 -28.25 -8.65 3.68
N GLY A 205 -27.58 -7.67 4.29
CA GLY A 205 -27.63 -6.25 3.93
C GLY A 205 -26.55 -5.80 2.97
N ALA A 206 -25.65 -6.71 2.54
CA ALA A 206 -24.53 -6.37 1.68
C ALA A 206 -24.97 -5.97 0.26
N LEU A 207 -24.16 -5.10 -0.35
CA LEU A 207 -24.29 -4.64 -1.73
C LEU A 207 -23.19 -5.30 -2.58
N ILE A 208 -23.60 -5.94 -3.67
CA ILE A 208 -22.73 -6.79 -4.48
C ILE A 208 -22.81 -6.36 -5.96
N GLY A 209 -21.70 -6.50 -6.70
CA GLY A 209 -21.70 -6.32 -8.14
C GLY A 209 -21.00 -5.05 -8.58
N SER A 210 -21.73 -4.07 -9.18
CA SER A 210 -21.11 -2.92 -9.86
C SER A 210 -20.03 -3.35 -10.85
N ILE A 211 -20.29 -4.46 -11.59
CA ILE A 211 -19.39 -5.00 -12.60
C ILE A 211 -19.44 -4.07 -13.80
N GLY A 212 -18.47 -3.20 -13.89
CA GLY A 212 -18.36 -2.14 -14.87
C GLY A 212 -17.09 -1.33 -14.68
N VAL A 213 -16.74 -0.53 -15.70
CA VAL A 213 -15.55 0.32 -15.71
C VAL A 213 -15.96 1.74 -16.03
N ILE A 214 -15.40 2.70 -15.32
CA ILE A 214 -15.63 4.12 -15.58
C ILE A 214 -14.28 4.84 -15.77
N PHE A 215 -14.28 5.83 -16.65
CA PHE A 215 -13.29 6.88 -16.69
C PHE A 215 -14.02 8.21 -16.55
N SER A 216 -13.77 8.95 -15.48
CA SER A 216 -14.43 10.24 -15.25
C SER A 216 -13.40 11.36 -15.10
N GLY A 217 -13.70 12.50 -15.69
CA GLY A 217 -12.92 13.72 -15.54
C GLY A 217 -13.84 14.91 -15.27
N VAL A 218 -13.28 15.95 -14.69
CA VAL A 218 -13.95 17.24 -14.48
C VAL A 218 -13.45 18.20 -15.55
N ASP A 219 -14.35 18.95 -16.19
CA ASP A 219 -13.99 20.06 -17.06
C ASP A 219 -14.12 21.38 -16.26
N VAL A 220 -13.00 22.05 -16.06
CA VAL A 220 -12.92 23.34 -15.35
C VAL A 220 -12.54 24.50 -16.26
N ALA A 221 -12.57 24.32 -17.59
CA ALA A 221 -12.14 25.32 -18.57
C ALA A 221 -12.84 26.67 -18.38
N ASP A 222 -14.18 26.65 -18.29
CA ASP A 222 -14.99 27.88 -18.13
C ASP A 222 -14.71 28.58 -16.80
N LEU A 223 -14.48 27.82 -15.72
CA LEU A 223 -14.10 28.39 -14.42
C LEU A 223 -12.74 29.07 -14.48
N MET A 224 -11.75 28.42 -15.10
CA MET A 224 -10.41 28.99 -15.28
C MET A 224 -10.46 30.28 -16.13
N GLN A 225 -11.25 30.29 -17.20
CA GLN A 225 -11.44 31.46 -18.02
C GLN A 225 -12.01 32.64 -17.21
N LYS A 226 -13.03 32.40 -16.39
CA LYS A 226 -13.61 33.43 -15.50
C LYS A 226 -12.61 33.99 -14.49
N LEU A 227 -11.67 33.16 -14.03
CA LEU A 227 -10.60 33.55 -13.11
C LEU A 227 -9.37 34.16 -13.81
N GLY A 228 -9.36 34.26 -15.14
CA GLY A 228 -8.22 34.75 -15.91
C GLY A 228 -7.02 33.80 -15.96
N ILE A 229 -7.23 32.53 -15.59
CA ILE A 229 -6.18 31.49 -15.60
C ILE A 229 -6.10 30.89 -17.00
N LYS A 230 -4.90 30.84 -17.58
CA LYS A 230 -4.62 30.22 -18.87
C LYS A 230 -3.59 29.11 -18.71
N THR A 231 -3.86 27.94 -19.28
CA THR A 231 -2.90 26.84 -19.38
C THR A 231 -2.04 26.99 -20.62
N GLN A 232 -0.76 26.64 -20.52
CA GLN A 232 0.17 26.53 -21.63
C GLN A 232 0.82 25.16 -21.56
N SER A 233 0.71 24.37 -22.62
CA SER A 233 1.34 23.05 -22.72
C SER A 233 2.02 22.87 -24.07
N ILE A 234 3.11 22.15 -24.09
CA ILE A 234 3.77 21.66 -25.29
C ILE A 234 3.81 20.14 -25.20
N THR A 235 3.18 19.47 -26.14
CA THR A 235 3.04 18.01 -26.11
C THR A 235 3.63 17.37 -27.35
N ALA A 236 4.16 16.18 -27.19
CA ALA A 236 4.50 15.26 -28.28
C ALA A 236 3.62 14.02 -28.16
N GLY A 237 2.81 13.75 -29.20
CA GLY A 237 1.81 12.68 -29.24
C GLY A 237 0.39 13.20 -29.13
N ALA A 238 -0.48 12.81 -30.08
CA ALA A 238 -1.84 13.35 -30.26
C ALA A 238 -2.76 13.13 -29.03
N TYR A 239 -2.50 12.10 -28.23
CA TYR A 239 -3.34 11.72 -27.07
C TYR A 239 -2.67 12.00 -25.71
N LYS A 240 -1.58 12.81 -25.70
CA LYS A 240 -0.82 13.00 -24.45
C LYS A 240 -1.58 13.81 -23.39
N GLU A 241 -2.57 14.58 -23.80
CA GLU A 241 -3.43 15.38 -22.92
C GLU A 241 -4.85 14.80 -22.76
N VAL A 242 -5.07 13.56 -23.16
CA VAL A 242 -6.36 12.89 -22.92
C VAL A 242 -6.67 12.88 -21.43
N GLY A 243 -7.88 13.32 -21.08
CA GLY A 243 -8.32 13.38 -19.69
C GLY A 243 -7.94 14.65 -18.93
N ILE A 244 -7.22 15.61 -19.55
CA ILE A 244 -6.89 16.89 -18.91
C ILE A 244 -8.17 17.67 -18.55
N PRO A 245 -8.26 18.28 -17.33
CA PRO A 245 -9.48 18.97 -16.89
C PRO A 245 -9.60 20.41 -17.40
N THR A 246 -8.57 20.96 -18.05
CA THR A 246 -8.49 22.39 -18.43
C THR A 246 -9.10 22.71 -19.78
N ARG A 247 -9.64 21.73 -20.46
CA ARG A 247 -10.41 21.87 -21.72
C ARG A 247 -11.35 20.68 -21.91
N ALA A 248 -12.38 20.88 -22.72
CA ALA A 248 -13.24 19.79 -23.17
C ALA A 248 -12.44 18.75 -23.98
N TRP A 249 -12.80 17.49 -23.85
CA TRP A 249 -12.22 16.41 -24.66
C TRP A 249 -12.73 16.45 -26.08
N SER A 250 -11.85 16.29 -27.05
CA SER A 250 -12.22 16.17 -28.45
C SER A 250 -13.03 14.88 -28.71
N ALA A 251 -13.74 14.83 -29.84
CA ALA A 251 -14.46 13.62 -30.25
C ALA A 251 -13.50 12.41 -30.42
N GLN A 252 -12.28 12.64 -30.90
CA GLN A 252 -11.27 11.59 -31.06
C GLN A 252 -10.75 11.09 -29.72
N GLU A 253 -10.49 11.96 -28.77
CA GLU A 253 -10.08 11.59 -27.41
C GLU A 253 -11.17 10.81 -26.68
N ARG A 254 -12.43 11.23 -26.85
CA ARG A 254 -13.58 10.51 -26.29
C ARG A 254 -13.69 9.11 -26.87
N ALA A 255 -13.62 8.95 -28.18
CA ALA A 255 -13.67 7.65 -28.84
C ALA A 255 -12.50 6.73 -28.40
N PHE A 256 -11.31 7.31 -28.22
CA PHE A 256 -10.15 6.57 -27.70
C PHE A 256 -10.42 6.03 -26.28
N LEU A 257 -10.91 6.88 -25.37
CA LEU A 257 -11.24 6.50 -24.01
C LEU A 257 -12.39 5.47 -23.96
N GLU A 258 -13.41 5.65 -24.79
CA GLU A 258 -14.54 4.71 -24.90
C GLU A 258 -14.05 3.31 -25.31
N ASN A 259 -13.13 3.22 -26.28
CA ASN A 259 -12.55 1.94 -26.69
C ASN A 259 -11.75 1.29 -25.55
N LEU A 260 -10.89 2.08 -24.87
CA LEU A 260 -10.10 1.58 -23.73
C LEU A 260 -11.01 1.01 -22.63
N ILE A 261 -12.04 1.75 -22.25
CA ILE A 261 -12.98 1.31 -21.20
C ILE A 261 -13.75 0.05 -21.64
N GLN A 262 -14.10 -0.05 -22.94
CA GLN A 262 -14.78 -1.23 -23.45
C GLN A 262 -13.89 -2.48 -23.43
N GLU A 263 -12.59 -2.35 -23.62
CA GLU A 263 -11.63 -3.47 -23.48
C GLU A 263 -11.57 -3.95 -22.04
N GLU A 264 -11.38 -3.05 -21.09
CA GLU A 264 -11.34 -3.34 -19.65
C GLU A 264 -12.68 -3.96 -19.17
N TYR A 265 -13.80 -3.42 -19.65
CA TYR A 265 -15.13 -3.95 -19.29
C TYR A 265 -15.37 -5.36 -19.83
N LYS A 266 -14.95 -5.66 -21.06
CA LYS A 266 -15.03 -7.01 -21.62
C LYS A 266 -14.17 -8.00 -20.85
N MET A 267 -12.97 -7.60 -20.43
CA MET A 267 -12.10 -8.41 -19.59
C MET A 267 -12.81 -8.72 -18.25
N PHE A 268 -13.35 -7.70 -17.58
CA PHE A 268 -14.05 -7.88 -16.31
C PHE A 268 -15.23 -8.87 -16.43
N ILE A 269 -16.07 -8.73 -17.50
CA ILE A 269 -17.18 -9.65 -17.76
C ILE A 269 -16.68 -11.08 -17.94
N ALA A 270 -15.62 -11.26 -18.74
CA ALA A 270 -15.06 -12.57 -19.02
C ALA A 270 -14.54 -13.27 -17.75
N ASP A 271 -13.82 -12.52 -16.92
CA ASP A 271 -13.25 -13.04 -15.70
C ASP A 271 -14.30 -13.39 -14.66
N VAL A 272 -15.33 -12.54 -14.49
CA VAL A 272 -16.48 -12.85 -13.64
C VAL A 272 -17.21 -14.09 -14.12
N ALA A 273 -17.45 -14.18 -15.43
CA ALA A 273 -18.11 -15.33 -16.00
C ALA A 273 -17.32 -16.62 -15.77
N ALA A 274 -15.99 -16.56 -15.94
CA ALA A 274 -15.09 -17.69 -15.67
C ALA A 274 -15.06 -18.06 -14.18
N ALA A 275 -14.92 -17.08 -13.29
CA ALA A 275 -14.82 -17.29 -11.85
C ALA A 275 -16.11 -17.87 -11.25
N ARG A 276 -17.27 -17.46 -11.76
CA ARG A 276 -18.58 -17.81 -11.21
C ARG A 276 -19.35 -18.85 -12.04
N GLY A 277 -18.75 -19.38 -13.11
CA GLY A 277 -19.41 -20.35 -14.00
C GLY A 277 -20.63 -19.76 -14.72
N LEU A 278 -20.61 -18.45 -15.02
CA LEU A 278 -21.73 -17.78 -15.69
C LEU A 278 -21.52 -17.76 -17.21
N ASN A 279 -22.62 -17.62 -17.95
CA ASN A 279 -22.52 -17.43 -19.40
C ASN A 279 -22.22 -15.96 -19.72
N PRO A 280 -21.05 -15.65 -20.32
CA PRO A 280 -20.68 -14.27 -20.63
C PRO A 280 -21.62 -13.57 -21.61
N LYS A 281 -22.39 -14.32 -22.42
CA LYS A 281 -23.42 -13.73 -23.31
C LYS A 281 -24.59 -13.12 -22.53
N ASN A 282 -24.81 -13.56 -21.31
CA ASN A 282 -25.85 -13.06 -20.41
C ASN A 282 -25.38 -11.91 -19.51
N TYR A 283 -24.25 -11.27 -19.84
CA TYR A 283 -23.62 -10.25 -19.01
C TYR A 283 -24.57 -9.12 -18.59
N LYS A 284 -25.55 -8.75 -19.40
CA LYS A 284 -26.56 -7.74 -19.07
C LYS A 284 -27.38 -8.06 -17.83
N GLN A 285 -27.41 -9.33 -17.38
CA GLN A 285 -28.11 -9.74 -16.17
C GLN A 285 -27.29 -9.47 -14.92
N PHE A 286 -25.96 -9.68 -14.97
CA PHE A 286 -25.08 -9.64 -13.80
C PHE A 286 -24.06 -8.47 -13.82
N ALA A 287 -23.92 -7.75 -14.94
CA ALA A 287 -22.98 -6.64 -15.12
C ALA A 287 -23.71 -5.30 -15.35
N GLU A 288 -23.23 -4.47 -16.30
CA GLU A 288 -23.78 -3.15 -16.62
C GLU A 288 -23.65 -2.14 -15.45
N GLY A 289 -22.65 -2.31 -14.59
CA GLY A 289 -22.46 -1.44 -13.43
C GLY A 289 -23.55 -1.56 -12.36
N LYS A 290 -24.45 -2.54 -12.47
CA LYS A 290 -25.56 -2.73 -11.53
C LYS A 290 -25.07 -3.19 -10.17
N ILE A 291 -25.69 -2.62 -9.14
CA ILE A 291 -25.52 -3.04 -7.74
C ILE A 291 -26.71 -3.93 -7.37
N PHE A 292 -26.44 -5.03 -6.72
CA PHE A 292 -27.43 -6.02 -6.30
C PHE A 292 -27.46 -6.15 -4.78
N SER A 293 -28.64 -6.38 -4.23
CA SER A 293 -28.75 -6.89 -2.86
C SER A 293 -28.16 -8.30 -2.78
N ALA A 294 -27.75 -8.75 -1.59
CA ALA A 294 -27.25 -10.11 -1.38
C ALA A 294 -28.22 -11.17 -1.93
N LYS A 295 -29.54 -10.99 -1.75
CA LYS A 295 -30.57 -11.90 -2.28
C LYS A 295 -30.58 -11.98 -3.81
N SER A 296 -30.41 -10.85 -4.49
CA SER A 296 -30.37 -10.80 -5.95
C SER A 296 -29.05 -11.36 -6.48
N ALA A 297 -27.93 -11.04 -5.83
CA ALA A 297 -26.61 -11.55 -6.17
C ALA A 297 -26.53 -13.09 -6.05
N LEU A 298 -27.15 -13.66 -5.01
CA LEU A 298 -27.27 -15.12 -4.86
C LEU A 298 -28.04 -15.76 -6.02
N LYS A 299 -29.17 -15.18 -6.41
CA LYS A 299 -29.97 -15.69 -7.54
C LYS A 299 -29.22 -15.64 -8.87
N LEU A 300 -28.32 -14.65 -9.03
CA LEU A 300 -27.49 -14.46 -10.22
C LEU A 300 -26.21 -15.32 -10.20
N GLY A 301 -25.93 -16.04 -9.12
CA GLY A 301 -24.69 -16.81 -8.97
C GLY A 301 -23.44 -15.98 -8.65
N LEU A 302 -23.61 -14.69 -8.32
CA LEU A 302 -22.49 -13.83 -7.97
C LEU A 302 -21.91 -14.12 -6.59
N ILE A 303 -22.69 -14.73 -5.70
CA ILE A 303 -22.27 -15.22 -4.38
C ILE A 303 -22.82 -16.62 -4.16
N ASP A 304 -22.29 -17.35 -3.18
CA ASP A 304 -22.66 -18.73 -2.90
C ASP A 304 -23.75 -18.85 -1.83
N SER A 305 -23.76 -17.96 -0.83
CA SER A 305 -24.77 -17.96 0.23
C SER A 305 -24.90 -16.59 0.90
N ILE A 306 -25.97 -16.47 1.69
CA ILE A 306 -26.20 -15.34 2.60
C ILE A 306 -26.07 -15.88 4.01
N GLY A 307 -25.25 -15.22 4.84
CA GLY A 307 -24.97 -15.67 6.19
C GLY A 307 -24.30 -14.58 7.05
N SER A 308 -23.97 -14.98 8.26
CA SER A 308 -23.20 -14.20 9.23
C SER A 308 -21.70 -14.42 9.04
N LEU A 309 -20.89 -13.67 9.79
CA LEU A 309 -19.45 -13.91 9.88
C LEU A 309 -19.14 -15.28 10.46
N ASP A 310 -19.92 -15.74 11.43
CA ASP A 310 -19.74 -17.05 12.05
C ASP A 310 -20.04 -18.18 11.07
N ASP A 311 -21.04 -18.01 10.18
CA ASP A 311 -21.29 -18.96 9.09
C ASP A 311 -20.10 -19.05 8.12
N ALA A 312 -19.47 -17.92 7.81
CA ALA A 312 -18.29 -17.89 6.95
C ALA A 312 -17.07 -18.56 7.63
N ILE A 313 -16.89 -18.35 8.92
CA ILE A 313 -15.85 -19.01 9.72
C ILE A 313 -16.09 -20.52 9.77
N ALA A 314 -17.31 -20.95 10.06
CA ALA A 314 -17.67 -22.37 10.09
C ALA A 314 -17.43 -23.04 8.72
N GLN A 315 -17.81 -22.38 7.63
CA GLN A 315 -17.55 -22.86 6.27
C GLN A 315 -16.05 -22.97 5.97
N LEU A 316 -15.25 -22.00 6.42
CA LEU A 316 -13.80 -22.06 6.26
C LEU A 316 -13.18 -23.21 7.09
N GLN A 317 -13.63 -23.40 8.33
CA GLN A 317 -13.18 -24.51 9.18
C GLN A 317 -13.45 -25.86 8.55
N ASP A 318 -14.64 -26.04 7.98
CA ASP A 318 -15.04 -27.25 7.28
C ASP A 318 -14.14 -27.50 6.06
N LEU A 319 -13.98 -26.51 5.18
CA LEU A 319 -13.15 -26.62 3.98
C LEU A 319 -11.65 -26.83 4.31
N ALA A 320 -11.15 -26.18 5.34
CA ALA A 320 -9.76 -26.27 5.78
C ALA A 320 -9.50 -27.48 6.72
N GLN A 321 -10.55 -28.22 7.12
CA GLN A 321 -10.50 -29.32 8.11
C GLN A 321 -9.84 -28.91 9.43
N VAL A 322 -10.26 -27.76 9.96
CA VAL A 322 -9.76 -27.17 11.21
C VAL A 322 -10.90 -27.16 12.23
N GLN A 323 -10.74 -27.90 13.33
CA GLN A 323 -11.75 -27.95 14.42
C GLN A 323 -11.67 -26.71 15.30
N GLU A 324 -10.46 -26.33 15.73
CA GLU A 324 -10.22 -25.17 16.59
C GLU A 324 -9.45 -24.10 15.81
N PRO A 325 -10.07 -22.95 15.48
CA PRO A 325 -9.43 -21.90 14.71
C PRO A 325 -8.46 -21.10 15.58
N ILE A 326 -7.17 -21.14 15.25
CA ILE A 326 -6.13 -20.31 15.86
C ILE A 326 -5.67 -19.34 14.77
N TRP A 327 -6.09 -18.10 14.89
CA TRP A 327 -5.88 -17.09 13.87
C TRP A 327 -4.47 -16.53 13.85
N LEU A 328 -3.94 -16.31 12.64
CA LEU A 328 -2.73 -15.51 12.44
C LEU A 328 -3.05 -14.05 12.81
N GLU A 329 -2.45 -13.54 13.87
CA GLU A 329 -2.65 -12.18 14.33
C GLU A 329 -1.99 -11.17 13.39
N LYS A 330 -2.58 -9.97 13.29
CA LYS A 330 -1.92 -8.80 12.68
C LYS A 330 -0.62 -8.50 13.42
N SER A 331 0.38 -7.91 12.76
CA SER A 331 1.56 -7.45 13.48
C SER A 331 1.16 -6.39 14.52
N LYS A 332 1.82 -6.39 15.67
CA LYS A 332 1.55 -5.40 16.72
C LYS A 332 1.69 -3.97 16.17
N LEU A 333 2.68 -3.76 15.31
CA LEU A 333 2.90 -2.46 14.67
C LEU A 333 1.73 -2.02 13.79
N ASP A 334 1.20 -2.93 12.94
CA ASP A 334 0.06 -2.65 12.07
C ASP A 334 -1.19 -2.31 12.90
N SER A 335 -1.41 -3.05 13.99
CA SER A 335 -2.55 -2.80 14.89
C SER A 335 -2.43 -1.47 15.65
N TYR A 336 -1.21 -1.04 15.99
CA TYR A 336 -0.97 0.28 16.61
C TYR A 336 -1.15 1.42 15.60
N LEU A 337 -0.63 1.26 14.37
CA LEU A 337 -0.80 2.26 13.30
C LEU A 337 -2.27 2.42 12.91
N GLU A 338 -3.01 1.32 12.78
CA GLU A 338 -4.45 1.34 12.47
C GLU A 338 -5.23 2.09 13.57
N LYS A 339 -5.00 1.77 14.85
CA LYS A 339 -5.62 2.48 15.98
C LYS A 339 -5.24 3.96 16.03
N PHE A 340 -4.00 4.30 15.71
CA PHE A 340 -3.52 5.68 15.68
C PHE A 340 -4.19 6.47 14.54
N LEU A 341 -4.28 5.89 13.35
CA LEU A 341 -4.95 6.51 12.20
C LEU A 341 -6.44 6.69 12.46
N ASP A 342 -7.14 5.66 12.94
CA ASP A 342 -8.57 5.74 13.28
C ASP A 342 -8.85 6.82 14.33
N SER A 343 -8.06 6.89 15.40
CA SER A 343 -8.21 7.91 16.43
C SER A 343 -7.94 9.32 15.90
N SER A 344 -6.95 9.48 15.00
CA SER A 344 -6.61 10.76 14.39
C SER A 344 -7.70 11.24 13.42
N VAL A 345 -8.26 10.35 12.62
CA VAL A 345 -9.38 10.66 11.71
C VAL A 345 -10.64 11.02 12.50
N GLN A 346 -10.98 10.27 13.57
CA GLN A 346 -12.10 10.57 14.43
C GLN A 346 -11.93 11.92 15.14
N MET A 347 -10.71 12.25 15.59
CA MET A 347 -10.41 13.55 16.21
C MET A 347 -10.60 14.71 15.22
N LEU A 348 -10.16 14.53 13.96
CA LEU A 348 -10.36 15.51 12.88
C LEU A 348 -11.85 15.70 12.55
N LEU A 349 -12.59 14.61 12.42
CA LEU A 349 -14.03 14.65 12.16
C LEU A 349 -14.80 15.32 13.30
N ASN A 350 -14.46 15.00 14.55
CA ASN A 350 -15.06 15.63 15.72
C ASN A 350 -14.76 17.13 15.78
N ASN A 351 -13.53 17.55 15.47
CA ASN A 351 -13.19 18.96 15.41
C ASN A 351 -13.92 19.72 14.29
N LEU A 352 -14.06 19.11 13.11
CA LEU A 352 -14.83 19.69 12.00
C LEU A 352 -16.32 19.83 12.34
N THR A 353 -16.91 18.83 12.98
CA THR A 353 -18.32 18.88 13.39
C THR A 353 -18.57 19.87 14.53
N HIS A 354 -17.57 20.12 15.39
CA HIS A 354 -17.65 21.17 16.43
C HIS A 354 -17.51 22.59 15.86
N GLN A 355 -16.80 22.78 14.75
CA GLN A 355 -16.66 24.09 14.10
C GLN A 355 -17.86 24.44 13.20
N LEU A 356 -18.69 23.47 12.85
CA LEU A 356 -19.89 23.66 12.01
C LEU A 356 -21.19 23.79 12.84
N ARG A 357 -21.10 23.79 14.17
CA ARG A 357 -22.17 24.13 15.11
C ARG A 357 -21.99 25.53 15.70
#